data_4cc904fb3ff17eee4255b5f0c92a5cd7
#
_entry.id   4cc904fb3ff17eee4255b5f0c92a5cd7
#
_cell.length_a   1.000
_cell.length_b   1.000
_cell.length_c   1.000
_cell.angle_alpha   90.00
_cell.angle_beta   90.00
_cell.angle_gamma   90.00
#
_symmetry.space_group_name_H-M   'P 1'
#
loop_
_entity.id
_entity.type
_entity.pdbx_description
1 polymer ?
#
loop_
_entity_poly.entity_id
_entity_poly.type
_entity_poly.pdbx_seq_one_letter_code
_entity_poly.pdbx_strand_id
1 'polypeptide(L)'
;MKLILACSVAFISSASLVLFLRRVALHVGLVDAPGGRKQHEGKIPLVGGLAMFSGFAFGVLLLAEPLTSYRSLMAAMALLVIIGTVDDLSGLSPFAKFIWQTVAALLMTSWGGVGVAQLGDLLGMGQVQLGSWAIPFTVMCVIGVINATNMSDGLDGLAGGIAM
;
A
#
# COMPACT_ATOMS: atom_id res chain seq x y z
N MET A 1 5.23 -15.42 -20.46
CA MET A 1 6.69 -15.20 -20.26
C MET A 1 6.99 -13.84 -19.64
N LYS A 2 6.48 -12.72 -20.19
CA LYS A 2 6.71 -11.36 -19.65
C LYS A 2 6.20 -11.18 -18.21
N LEU A 3 5.02 -11.70 -17.88
CA LEU A 3 4.47 -11.60 -16.52
C LEU A 3 5.34 -12.33 -15.49
N ILE A 4 5.79 -13.54 -15.80
CA ILE A 4 6.68 -14.31 -14.92
C ILE A 4 7.99 -13.54 -14.70
N LEU A 5 8.56 -12.96 -15.76
CA LEU A 5 9.75 -12.14 -15.65
C LEU A 5 9.51 -10.90 -14.78
N ALA A 6 8.39 -10.18 -14.97
CA ALA A 6 8.04 -9.02 -14.17
C ALA A 6 7.87 -9.39 -12.67
N CYS A 7 7.18 -10.48 -12.37
CA CYS A 7 7.04 -10.98 -11.00
C CYS A 7 8.40 -11.38 -10.39
N SER A 8 9.25 -12.06 -11.16
CA SER A 8 10.60 -12.45 -10.69
C SER A 8 11.47 -11.22 -10.41
N VAL A 9 11.43 -10.22 -11.27
CA VAL A 9 12.19 -8.97 -11.07
C VAL A 9 11.63 -8.20 -9.88
N ALA A 10 10.31 -8.10 -9.74
CA ALA A 10 9.69 -7.46 -8.59
C ALA A 10 10.13 -8.13 -7.28
N PHE A 11 10.11 -9.46 -7.22
CA PHE A 11 10.54 -10.22 -6.05
C PHE A 11 12.02 -10.03 -5.73
N ILE A 12 12.90 -10.24 -6.73
CA ILE A 12 14.35 -10.16 -6.54
C ILE A 12 14.77 -8.73 -6.15
N SER A 13 14.21 -7.71 -6.80
CA SER A 13 14.51 -6.32 -6.48
C SER A 13 14.00 -5.92 -5.10
N SER A 14 12.79 -6.33 -4.71
CA SER A 14 12.28 -6.11 -3.35
C SER A 14 13.19 -6.75 -2.30
N ALA A 15 13.54 -8.02 -2.47
CA ALA A 15 14.42 -8.74 -1.56
C ALA A 15 15.81 -8.07 -1.43
N SER A 16 16.40 -7.69 -2.57
CA SER A 16 17.70 -7.00 -2.61
C SER A 16 17.63 -5.62 -1.94
N LEU A 17 16.54 -4.88 -2.19
CA LEU A 17 16.33 -3.56 -1.58
C LEU A 17 16.13 -3.65 -0.07
N VAL A 18 15.41 -4.65 0.44
CA VAL A 18 15.31 -4.87 1.91
C VAL A 18 16.69 -5.01 2.52
N LEU A 19 17.56 -5.85 1.93
CA LEU A 19 18.92 -6.07 2.44
C LEU A 19 19.77 -4.80 2.41
N PHE A 20 19.65 -4.01 1.35
CA PHE A 20 20.37 -2.74 1.21
C PHE A 20 19.81 -1.66 2.15
N LEU A 21 18.50 -1.41 2.10
CA LEU A 21 17.85 -0.35 2.87
C LEU A 21 17.89 -0.61 4.38
N ARG A 22 17.96 -1.87 4.83
CA ARG A 22 18.14 -2.22 6.23
C ARG A 22 19.38 -1.55 6.84
N ARG A 23 20.48 -1.50 6.10
CA ARG A 23 21.71 -0.82 6.56
C ARG A 23 21.52 0.68 6.64
N VAL A 24 20.88 1.28 5.65
CA VAL A 24 20.59 2.72 5.60
C VAL A 24 19.64 3.13 6.73
N ALA A 25 18.59 2.35 6.96
CA ALA A 25 17.60 2.62 7.99
C ALA A 25 18.19 2.73 9.39
N LEU A 26 19.17 1.90 9.70
CA LEU A 26 19.90 1.94 10.99
C LEU A 26 20.67 3.27 11.16
N HIS A 27 21.18 3.85 10.06
CA HIS A 27 21.90 5.12 10.09
C HIS A 27 20.99 6.34 10.16
N VAL A 28 19.83 6.30 9.47
CA VAL A 28 18.90 7.44 9.43
C VAL A 28 17.85 7.40 10.54
N GLY A 29 17.84 6.35 11.37
CA GLY A 29 16.89 6.23 12.46
C GLY A 29 15.49 5.74 12.04
N LEU A 30 15.33 5.21 10.82
CA LEU A 30 14.07 4.60 10.35
C LEU A 30 13.94 3.18 10.91
N VAL A 31 13.76 3.11 12.23
CA VAL A 31 13.73 1.85 12.97
C VAL A 31 12.64 1.87 14.03
N ASP A 32 11.98 0.74 14.21
CA ASP A 32 11.14 0.50 15.37
C ASP A 32 12.02 0.11 16.56
N ALA A 33 11.95 0.90 17.62
CA ALA A 33 12.67 0.64 18.86
C ALA A 33 11.72 -0.03 19.88
N PRO A 34 12.23 -1.02 20.67
CA PRO A 34 11.43 -1.62 21.72
C PRO A 34 11.03 -0.58 22.76
N GLY A 35 9.74 -0.56 23.17
CA GLY A 35 9.23 0.35 24.18
C GLY A 35 7.71 0.24 24.35
N GLY A 36 7.24 0.39 25.60
CA GLY A 36 5.82 0.32 25.94
C GLY A 36 5.17 -1.03 25.62
N ARG A 37 4.25 -1.07 24.65
CA ARG A 37 3.55 -2.30 24.26
C ARG A 37 4.35 -3.22 23.34
N LYS A 38 5.51 -2.77 22.82
CA LYS A 38 6.30 -3.52 21.84
C LYS A 38 7.29 -4.43 22.53
N GLN A 39 7.13 -5.73 22.34
CA GLN A 39 7.91 -6.80 22.99
C GLN A 39 8.88 -7.47 21.99
N HIS A 40 9.68 -6.69 21.27
CA HIS A 40 10.74 -7.27 20.43
C HIS A 40 12.12 -6.87 20.97
N GLU A 41 13.09 -7.74 20.78
CA GLU A 41 14.49 -7.47 21.11
C GLU A 41 15.18 -6.78 19.91
N GLY A 42 15.82 -5.62 20.16
CA GLY A 42 16.59 -4.88 19.17
C GLY A 42 15.78 -3.89 18.32
N LYS A 43 16.48 -3.18 17.43
CA LYS A 43 15.92 -2.20 16.50
C LYS A 43 15.51 -2.88 15.19
N ILE A 44 14.26 -2.79 14.82
CA ILE A 44 13.72 -3.37 13.58
C ILE A 44 13.64 -2.29 12.49
N PRO A 45 14.37 -2.40 11.35
CA PRO A 45 14.29 -1.45 10.25
C PRO A 45 12.92 -1.44 9.57
N LEU A 46 12.32 -0.25 9.43
CA LEU A 46 11.00 -0.04 8.83
C LEU A 46 11.13 0.25 7.32
N VAL A 47 11.66 -0.70 6.55
CA VAL A 47 11.97 -0.53 5.12
C VAL A 47 11.10 -1.38 4.19
N GLY A 48 10.22 -2.21 4.74
CA GLY A 48 9.42 -3.17 3.98
C GLY A 48 8.58 -2.51 2.89
N GLY A 49 7.81 -1.48 3.24
CA GLY A 49 6.95 -0.75 2.31
C GLY A 49 7.71 -0.10 1.16
N LEU A 50 8.85 0.56 1.48
CA LEU A 50 9.74 1.16 0.47
C LEU A 50 10.30 0.13 -0.51
N ALA A 51 10.78 -1.00 0.00
CA ALA A 51 11.35 -2.06 -0.82
C ALA A 51 10.30 -2.75 -1.70
N MET A 52 9.13 -3.07 -1.13
CA MET A 52 8.03 -3.69 -1.88
C MET A 52 7.48 -2.78 -2.97
N PHE A 53 7.24 -1.51 -2.66
CA PHE A 53 6.79 -0.54 -3.67
C PHE A 53 7.80 -0.38 -4.81
N SER A 54 9.09 -0.23 -4.48
CA SER A 54 10.15 -0.10 -5.48
C SER A 54 10.25 -1.34 -6.36
N GLY A 55 10.20 -2.54 -5.76
CA GLY A 55 10.22 -3.79 -6.50
C GLY A 55 9.00 -3.96 -7.40
N PHE A 56 7.81 -3.61 -6.91
CA PHE A 56 6.60 -3.59 -7.72
C PHE A 56 6.73 -2.63 -8.92
N ALA A 57 7.25 -1.40 -8.68
CA ALA A 57 7.48 -0.43 -9.73
C ALA A 57 8.42 -0.96 -10.82
N PHE A 58 9.54 -1.60 -10.44
CA PHE A 58 10.44 -2.26 -11.41
C PHE A 58 9.75 -3.38 -12.19
N GLY A 59 8.91 -4.17 -11.53
CA GLY A 59 8.12 -5.19 -12.21
C GLY A 59 7.15 -4.61 -13.25
N VAL A 60 6.44 -3.54 -12.90
CA VAL A 60 5.50 -2.85 -13.81
C VAL A 60 6.22 -2.28 -15.03
N LEU A 61 7.44 -1.74 -14.88
CA LEU A 61 8.24 -1.23 -16.01
C LEU A 61 8.57 -2.31 -17.05
N LEU A 62 8.55 -3.58 -16.69
CA LEU A 62 8.78 -4.71 -17.61
C LEU A 62 7.52 -5.22 -18.30
N LEU A 63 6.36 -4.76 -17.88
CA LEU A 63 5.10 -5.07 -18.56
C LEU A 63 5.04 -4.31 -19.89
N ALA A 64 4.44 -4.93 -20.90
CA ALA A 64 4.30 -4.32 -22.23
C ALA A 64 3.18 -3.26 -22.28
N GLU A 65 2.49 -3.07 -21.16
CA GLU A 65 1.37 -2.17 -21.04
C GLU A 65 1.83 -0.71 -20.89
N PRO A 66 1.11 0.27 -21.44
CA PRO A 66 1.47 1.67 -21.31
C PRO A 66 1.37 2.12 -19.84
N LEU A 67 2.42 2.76 -19.33
CA LEU A 67 2.49 3.27 -17.96
C LEU A 67 1.35 4.23 -17.60
N THR A 68 0.74 4.87 -18.62
CA THR A 68 -0.42 5.74 -18.46
C THR A 68 -1.61 5.05 -17.80
N SER A 69 -1.77 3.72 -18.02
CA SER A 69 -2.84 2.92 -17.42
C SER A 69 -2.67 2.73 -15.90
N TYR A 70 -1.45 2.84 -15.39
CA TYR A 70 -1.12 2.59 -13.98
C TYR A 70 -0.73 3.86 -13.22
N ARG A 71 -0.65 5.02 -13.89
CA ARG A 71 -0.10 6.25 -13.30
C ARG A 71 -0.79 6.71 -12.02
N SER A 72 -2.12 6.63 -11.96
CA SER A 72 -2.90 7.04 -10.78
C SER A 72 -2.70 6.07 -9.62
N LEU A 73 -2.70 4.78 -9.90
CA LEU A 73 -2.41 3.74 -8.92
C LEU A 73 -0.99 3.90 -8.36
N MET A 74 0.00 4.06 -9.24
CA MET A 74 1.40 4.26 -8.85
C MET A 74 1.57 5.54 -8.02
N ALA A 75 0.91 6.64 -8.40
CA ALA A 75 0.95 7.89 -7.65
C ALA A 75 0.30 7.74 -6.26
N ALA A 76 -0.85 7.07 -6.17
CA ALA A 76 -1.53 6.81 -4.90
C ALA A 76 -0.67 5.91 -3.97
N MET A 77 -0.09 4.84 -4.51
CA MET A 77 0.81 3.96 -3.75
C MET A 77 2.08 4.69 -3.30
N ALA A 78 2.71 5.48 -4.18
CA ALA A 78 3.88 6.28 -3.83
C ALA A 78 3.57 7.25 -2.69
N LEU A 79 2.42 7.94 -2.76
CA LEU A 79 1.96 8.83 -1.71
C LEU A 79 1.80 8.10 -0.37
N LEU A 80 1.14 6.93 -0.38
CA LEU A 80 0.96 6.13 0.85
C LEU A 80 2.30 5.66 1.43
N VAL A 81 3.25 5.25 0.59
CA VAL A 81 4.58 4.82 1.04
C VAL A 81 5.38 6.00 1.62
N ILE A 82 5.33 7.17 1.00
CA ILE A 82 5.98 8.40 1.51
C ILE A 82 5.38 8.77 2.88
N ILE A 83 4.07 8.82 2.97
CA ILE A 83 3.37 9.19 4.21
C ILE A 83 3.61 8.14 5.30
N GLY A 84 3.60 6.84 4.96
CA GLY A 84 3.95 5.76 5.89
C GLY A 84 5.38 5.92 6.42
N THR A 85 6.34 6.24 5.55
CA THR A 85 7.73 6.48 5.96
C THR A 85 7.85 7.72 6.87
N VAL A 86 7.11 8.80 6.57
CA VAL A 86 7.06 10.00 7.44
C VAL A 86 6.42 9.67 8.78
N ASP A 87 5.37 8.85 8.79
CA ASP A 87 4.73 8.36 10.01
C ASP A 87 5.70 7.56 10.89
N ASP A 88 6.46 6.66 10.28
CA ASP A 88 7.47 5.84 10.96
C ASP A 88 8.60 6.70 11.57
N LEU A 89 8.94 7.82 10.93
CA LEU A 89 9.99 8.73 11.43
C LEU A 89 9.51 9.73 12.49
N SER A 90 8.30 10.27 12.34
CA SER A 90 7.82 11.43 13.10
C SER A 90 6.56 11.18 13.93
N GLY A 91 5.86 10.08 13.70
CA GLY A 91 4.60 9.74 14.39
C GLY A 91 3.47 10.69 14.02
N LEU A 92 2.81 10.46 12.89
CA LEU A 92 1.68 11.28 12.45
C LEU A 92 0.44 11.06 13.32
N SER A 93 -0.34 12.13 13.52
CA SER A 93 -1.64 11.99 14.17
C SER A 93 -2.58 11.10 13.35
N PRO A 94 -3.51 10.35 14.00
CA PRO A 94 -4.48 9.53 13.29
C PRO A 94 -5.31 10.31 12.27
N PHE A 95 -5.62 11.56 12.56
CA PHE A 95 -6.33 12.45 11.65
C PHE A 95 -5.52 12.79 10.40
N ALA A 96 -4.22 13.07 10.54
CA ALA A 96 -3.33 13.32 9.40
C ALA A 96 -3.23 12.08 8.50
N LYS A 97 -3.09 10.88 9.09
CA LYS A 97 -3.09 9.61 8.34
C LYS A 97 -4.37 9.46 7.52
N PHE A 98 -5.51 9.68 8.15
CA PHE A 98 -6.82 9.60 7.49
C PHE A 98 -6.94 10.55 6.30
N ILE A 99 -6.49 11.81 6.45
CA ILE A 99 -6.49 12.79 5.35
C ILE A 99 -5.64 12.28 4.17
N TRP A 100 -4.43 11.81 4.42
CA TRP A 100 -3.54 11.36 3.34
C TRP A 100 -4.02 10.06 2.67
N GLN A 101 -4.63 9.15 3.44
CA GLN A 101 -5.31 7.97 2.88
C GLN A 101 -6.48 8.38 1.98
N THR A 102 -7.24 9.39 2.39
CA THR A 102 -8.35 9.95 1.58
C THR A 102 -7.82 10.57 0.28
N VAL A 103 -6.73 11.36 0.34
CA VAL A 103 -6.10 11.95 -0.85
C VAL A 103 -5.62 10.85 -1.81
N ALA A 104 -4.96 9.81 -1.30
CA ALA A 104 -4.51 8.68 -2.13
C ALA A 104 -5.68 7.95 -2.79
N ALA A 105 -6.76 7.68 -2.05
CA ALA A 105 -7.97 7.06 -2.58
C ALA A 105 -8.64 7.94 -3.65
N LEU A 106 -8.71 9.26 -3.44
CA LEU A 106 -9.22 10.22 -4.43
C LEU A 106 -8.36 10.30 -5.69
N LEU A 107 -7.03 10.25 -5.56
CA LEU A 107 -6.13 10.17 -6.73
C LEU A 107 -6.44 8.93 -7.57
N MET A 108 -6.62 7.78 -6.94
CA MET A 108 -6.93 6.53 -7.64
C MET A 108 -8.31 6.58 -8.30
N THR A 109 -9.32 7.08 -7.59
CA THR A 109 -10.70 7.09 -8.09
C THR A 109 -10.96 8.19 -9.12
N SER A 110 -10.60 9.44 -8.80
CA SER A 110 -10.96 10.60 -9.64
C SER A 110 -10.04 10.75 -10.86
N TRP A 111 -8.73 10.52 -10.69
CA TRP A 111 -7.78 10.60 -11.79
C TRP A 111 -7.65 9.28 -12.56
N GLY A 112 -7.72 8.14 -11.86
CA GLY A 112 -7.58 6.81 -12.47
C GLY A 112 -8.88 6.21 -12.97
N GLY A 113 -10.02 6.75 -12.59
CA GLY A 113 -11.32 6.16 -12.91
C GLY A 113 -11.54 4.78 -12.25
N VAL A 114 -10.69 4.43 -11.28
CA VAL A 114 -10.78 3.13 -10.60
C VAL A 114 -11.77 3.24 -9.45
N GLY A 115 -12.86 2.52 -9.53
CA GLY A 115 -13.88 2.57 -8.50
C GLY A 115 -14.93 1.48 -8.60
N VAL A 116 -15.66 1.28 -7.52
CA VAL A 116 -16.78 0.37 -7.44
C VAL A 116 -18.02 1.09 -7.95
N ALA A 117 -18.42 0.81 -9.19
CA ALA A 117 -19.61 1.42 -9.80
C ALA A 117 -20.90 0.66 -9.44
N GLN A 118 -20.80 -0.61 -9.14
CA GLN A 118 -21.94 -1.49 -8.87
C GLN A 118 -21.59 -2.55 -7.84
N LEU A 119 -22.56 -2.96 -7.03
CA LEU A 119 -22.38 -3.97 -5.97
C LEU A 119 -22.82 -5.38 -6.40
N GLY A 120 -23.20 -5.56 -7.66
CA GLY A 120 -23.79 -6.81 -8.13
C GLY A 120 -25.25 -7.00 -7.68
N ASP A 121 -25.74 -8.23 -7.82
CA ASP A 121 -27.09 -8.61 -7.37
C ASP A 121 -27.06 -9.19 -5.96
N LEU A 122 -27.04 -8.30 -4.95
CA LEU A 122 -26.94 -8.70 -3.54
C LEU A 122 -28.24 -9.31 -2.98
N LEU A 123 -29.39 -8.99 -3.59
CA LEU A 123 -30.71 -9.30 -3.03
C LEU A 123 -31.59 -10.11 -3.99
N GLY A 124 -31.06 -10.56 -5.15
CA GLY A 124 -31.86 -11.24 -6.18
C GLY A 124 -32.84 -10.32 -6.91
N MET A 125 -32.67 -9.00 -6.78
CA MET A 125 -33.52 -7.96 -7.41
C MET A 125 -32.84 -7.24 -8.59
N GLY A 126 -31.69 -7.74 -9.03
CA GLY A 126 -30.86 -7.16 -10.07
C GLY A 126 -29.65 -6.36 -9.55
N GLN A 127 -28.87 -5.80 -10.47
CA GLN A 127 -27.63 -5.13 -10.11
C GLN A 127 -27.88 -3.78 -9.41
N VAL A 128 -27.27 -3.61 -8.22
CA VAL A 128 -27.31 -2.35 -7.48
C VAL A 128 -26.24 -1.40 -8.03
N GLN A 129 -26.68 -0.36 -8.73
CA GLN A 129 -25.80 0.69 -9.26
C GLN A 129 -25.58 1.79 -8.23
N LEU A 130 -24.31 2.16 -7.97
CA LEU A 130 -23.97 3.20 -7.01
C LEU A 130 -24.11 4.63 -7.55
N GLY A 131 -24.08 4.83 -8.86
CA GLY A 131 -24.22 6.16 -9.46
C GLY A 131 -23.25 7.18 -8.83
N SER A 132 -23.78 8.30 -8.35
CA SER A 132 -22.99 9.37 -7.69
C SER A 132 -22.29 8.93 -6.40
N TRP A 133 -22.73 7.82 -5.79
CA TRP A 133 -22.12 7.28 -4.58
C TRP A 133 -20.89 6.40 -4.85
N ALA A 134 -20.58 6.10 -6.10
CA ALA A 134 -19.46 5.23 -6.48
C ALA A 134 -18.11 5.73 -5.91
N ILE A 135 -17.81 7.03 -6.05
CA ILE A 135 -16.55 7.60 -5.52
C ILE A 135 -16.53 7.61 -4.00
N PRO A 136 -17.52 8.19 -3.27
CA PRO A 136 -17.52 8.16 -1.81
C PRO A 136 -17.43 6.74 -1.24
N PHE A 137 -18.17 5.81 -1.81
CA PHE A 137 -18.15 4.41 -1.40
C PHE A 137 -16.78 3.77 -1.61
N THR A 138 -16.17 3.97 -2.79
CA THR A 138 -14.84 3.43 -3.07
C THR A 138 -13.79 4.00 -2.13
N VAL A 139 -13.80 5.32 -1.88
CA VAL A 139 -12.88 5.97 -0.94
C VAL A 139 -13.03 5.35 0.46
N MET A 140 -14.25 5.18 0.94
CA MET A 140 -14.52 4.54 2.23
C MET A 140 -13.99 3.11 2.29
N CYS A 141 -14.20 2.31 1.24
CA CYS A 141 -13.68 0.94 1.16
C CYS A 141 -12.16 0.91 1.18
N VAL A 142 -11.50 1.76 0.40
CA VAL A 142 -10.03 1.84 0.35
C VAL A 142 -9.45 2.19 1.72
N ILE A 143 -9.99 3.22 2.38
CA ILE A 143 -9.56 3.61 3.72
C ILE A 143 -9.81 2.48 4.73
N GLY A 144 -10.96 1.83 4.64
CA GLY A 144 -11.31 0.69 5.48
C GLY A 144 -10.30 -0.46 5.35
N VAL A 145 -9.95 -0.84 4.12
CA VAL A 145 -8.96 -1.90 3.84
C VAL A 145 -7.57 -1.50 4.34
N ILE A 146 -7.12 -0.27 4.08
CA ILE A 146 -5.82 0.22 4.55
C ILE A 146 -5.72 0.10 6.07
N ASN A 147 -6.74 0.58 6.81
CA ASN A 147 -6.71 0.55 8.26
C ASN A 147 -6.90 -0.87 8.82
N ALA A 148 -7.75 -1.70 8.22
CA ALA A 148 -7.91 -3.10 8.60
C ALA A 148 -6.61 -3.88 8.44
N THR A 149 -5.91 -3.69 7.30
CA THR A 149 -4.60 -4.32 7.06
C THR A 149 -3.57 -3.84 8.08
N ASN A 150 -3.52 -2.53 8.36
CA ASN A 150 -2.60 -1.98 9.36
C ASN A 150 -2.86 -2.52 10.77
N MET A 151 -4.13 -2.74 11.14
CA MET A 151 -4.48 -3.36 12.43
C MET A 151 -4.15 -4.85 12.47
N SER A 152 -4.15 -5.54 11.33
CA SER A 152 -3.81 -6.96 11.23
C SER A 152 -2.31 -7.22 11.29
N ASP A 153 -1.48 -6.21 11.13
CA ASP A 153 0.00 -6.31 11.10
C ASP A 153 0.63 -6.48 12.51
N GLY A 154 -0.16 -6.95 13.47
CA GLY A 154 0.30 -7.21 14.84
C GLY A 154 0.93 -8.59 15.07
N LEU A 155 0.88 -9.49 14.09
CA LEU A 155 1.43 -10.84 14.16
C LEU A 155 2.34 -11.10 12.96
N ASP A 156 3.50 -11.71 13.23
CA ASP A 156 4.49 -12.04 12.19
C ASP A 156 3.88 -12.89 11.07
N GLY A 157 3.93 -12.36 9.84
CA GLY A 157 3.42 -13.03 8.65
C GLY A 157 1.90 -12.98 8.43
N LEU A 158 1.10 -12.44 9.34
CA LEU A 158 -0.36 -12.40 9.20
C LEU A 158 -0.77 -11.51 8.03
N ALA A 159 -0.27 -10.30 7.95
CA ALA A 159 -0.58 -9.38 6.85
C ALA A 159 -0.14 -9.95 5.49
N GLY A 160 1.04 -10.57 5.42
CA GLY A 160 1.52 -11.28 4.22
C GLY A 160 0.64 -12.47 3.85
N GLY A 161 0.19 -13.25 4.83
CA GLY A 161 -0.71 -14.39 4.60
C GLY A 161 -2.10 -14.01 4.13
N ILE A 162 -2.64 -12.86 4.56
CA ILE A 162 -3.93 -12.32 4.10
C ILE A 162 -3.82 -11.82 2.64
N ALA A 163 -2.63 -11.36 2.21
CA ALA A 163 -2.39 -10.83 0.88
C ALA A 163 -2.11 -11.90 -0.18
N MET A 164 -1.95 -13.17 0.21
CA MET A 164 -1.78 -14.32 -0.71
C MET A 164 -3.12 -14.88 -1.17
#